data_dcb1007d6e50042a037f85a94f4ec7c7
#
_entry.id   dcb1007d6e50042a037f85a94f4ec7c7
#
_cell.length_a   1.000
_cell.length_b   1.000
_cell.length_c   1.000
_cell.angle_alpha   90.00
_cell.angle_beta   90.00
_cell.angle_gamma   90.00
#
_symmetry.space_group_name_H-M   'P 1'
#
loop_
_entity.id
_entity.type
_entity.pdbx_description
1 polymer ?
#
loop_
_entity_poly.entity_id
_entity_poly.type
_entity_poly.pdbx_seq_one_letter_code
_entity_poly.pdbx_strand_id
1 'polypeptide(L)' 'KSQHCKGQAMDIDDTFGRMTNAEMYHFIKEHLDFDQMIWEFGDDDNPDWVHVSYVSPENNRNRCLKAYRENGKTKYMVI' A
#
# COMPACT_ATOMS: atom_id res chain seq x y z
N LYS A 1 -16.52 -18.20 8.04
CA LYS A 1 -16.65 -17.70 7.18
C LYS A 1 -15.62 -17.24 6.36
N SER A 2 -15.91 -16.88 5.38
CA SER A 2 -14.97 -16.61 4.36
C SER A 2 -14.07 -15.46 4.63
N GLN A 3 -14.31 -14.68 5.66
CA GLN A 3 -13.47 -13.60 5.86
C GLN A 3 -12.08 -13.89 6.23
N HIS A 4 -11.80 -14.97 6.86
CA HIS A 4 -10.43 -15.29 7.14
C HIS A 4 -9.68 -15.76 5.92
N CYS A 5 -10.37 -16.04 4.84
CA CYS A 5 -9.70 -16.39 3.61
C CYS A 5 -9.34 -15.18 2.79
N LYS A 6 -9.89 -14.02 3.12
CA LYS A 6 -9.64 -12.84 2.35
C LYS A 6 -8.45 -12.04 2.81
N GLY A 7 -7.92 -12.38 3.95
CA GLY A 7 -6.83 -11.60 4.49
C GLY A 7 -7.29 -10.27 5.04
N GLN A 8 -6.37 -9.39 5.26
CA GLN A 8 -6.62 -8.11 5.89
C GLN A 8 -6.00 -6.99 5.08
N ALA A 9 -6.57 -5.80 5.22
CA ALA A 9 -6.05 -4.62 4.56
C ALA A 9 -6.14 -3.45 5.51
N MET A 10 -5.20 -2.52 5.41
CA MET A 10 -5.23 -1.32 6.24
C MET A 10 -4.61 -0.16 5.48
N ASP A 11 -5.04 1.05 5.84
CA ASP A 11 -4.46 2.27 5.35
C ASP A 11 -3.56 2.84 6.43
N ILE A 12 -2.37 3.25 6.07
CA ILE A 12 -1.37 3.76 7.00
C ILE A 12 -1.03 5.18 6.64
N ASP A 13 -1.06 6.06 7.62
CA ASP A 13 -0.71 7.46 7.43
C ASP A 13 -0.03 7.95 8.70
N ASP A 14 1.16 8.52 8.58
CA ASP A 14 1.88 8.98 9.74
C ASP A 14 1.38 10.36 10.17
N THR A 15 0.51 10.38 11.16
CA THR A 15 -0.06 11.61 11.66
C THR A 15 0.80 12.25 12.73
N PHE A 16 1.88 11.60 13.14
CA PHE A 16 2.73 12.12 14.20
C PHE A 16 4.06 12.70 13.69
N GLY A 17 4.32 12.57 12.41
CA GLY A 17 5.51 13.16 11.83
C GLY A 17 6.82 12.43 12.13
N ARG A 18 6.74 11.18 12.55
CA ARG A 18 7.96 10.44 12.88
C ARG A 18 8.64 9.84 11.67
N MET A 19 7.85 9.56 10.65
CA MET A 19 8.34 8.89 9.48
C MET A 19 7.42 9.28 8.34
N THR A 20 7.94 9.59 7.17
CA THR A 20 7.07 9.96 6.07
C THR A 20 6.33 8.73 5.57
N ASN A 21 5.24 8.93 4.86
CA ASN A 21 4.50 7.81 4.28
C ASN A 21 5.37 7.08 3.26
N ALA A 22 6.22 7.80 2.54
CA ALA A 22 7.16 7.18 1.62
C ALA A 22 8.15 6.28 2.34
N GLU A 23 8.64 6.71 3.50
CA GLU A 23 9.56 5.90 4.29
C GLU A 23 8.89 4.63 4.77
N MET A 24 7.62 4.74 5.20
CA MET A 24 6.87 3.57 5.63
C MET A 24 6.66 2.60 4.47
N TYR A 25 6.35 3.13 3.30
CA TYR A 25 6.17 2.32 2.10
C TYR A 25 7.44 1.52 1.80
N HIS A 26 8.59 2.20 1.79
CA HIS A 26 9.85 1.54 1.47
C HIS A 26 10.26 0.54 2.56
N PHE A 27 9.98 0.85 3.81
CA PHE A 27 10.29 -0.08 4.90
C PHE A 27 9.48 -1.37 4.74
N ILE A 28 8.19 -1.26 4.46
CA ILE A 28 7.35 -2.43 4.27
C ILE A 28 7.80 -3.22 3.06
N LYS A 29 8.11 -2.52 1.98
CA LYS A 29 8.53 -3.17 0.76
C LYS A 29 9.79 -4.02 0.95
N GLU A 30 10.72 -3.54 1.75
CA GLU A 30 12.00 -4.21 1.92
C GLU A 30 12.02 -5.24 3.03
N HIS A 31 11.21 -5.08 4.04
CA HIS A 31 11.33 -5.89 5.24
C HIS A 31 10.14 -6.78 5.57
N LEU A 32 8.98 -6.50 5.02
CA LEU A 32 7.78 -7.22 5.38
C LEU A 32 7.19 -7.96 4.17
N ASP A 33 6.39 -8.96 4.48
CA ASP A 33 5.70 -9.71 3.46
C ASP A 33 4.28 -9.17 3.34
N PHE A 34 3.79 -8.99 2.14
CA PHE A 34 2.46 -8.43 1.92
C PHE A 34 1.89 -8.93 0.60
N ASP A 35 0.58 -8.85 0.43
CA ASP A 35 -0.05 -9.22 -0.81
C ASP A 35 0.03 -8.08 -1.81
N GLN A 36 -0.46 -6.90 -1.44
CA GLN A 36 -0.48 -5.76 -2.33
C GLN A 36 -0.29 -4.49 -1.51
N MET A 37 0.52 -3.59 -2.01
CA MET A 37 0.76 -2.32 -1.35
C MET A 37 0.57 -1.22 -2.36
N ILE A 38 -0.17 -0.19 -2.01
CA ILE A 38 -0.52 0.88 -2.93
C ILE A 38 -0.05 2.22 -2.39
N TRP A 39 0.68 2.93 -3.24
CA TRP A 39 1.12 4.30 -3.00
C TRP A 39 -0.06 5.16 -3.41
N GLU A 40 -0.84 5.63 -2.45
CA GLU A 40 -2.12 6.27 -2.73
C GLU A 40 -1.96 7.77 -2.90
N PHE A 41 -2.08 8.22 -4.14
CA PHE A 41 -2.09 9.64 -4.49
C PHE A 41 -0.84 10.39 -4.02
N GLY A 42 -0.97 11.65 -3.63
CA GLY A 42 0.18 12.45 -3.24
C GLY A 42 1.03 12.78 -4.45
N ASP A 43 2.35 12.76 -4.29
CA ASP A 43 3.25 13.04 -5.39
C ASP A 43 4.33 11.96 -5.44
N ASP A 44 5.35 12.15 -6.26
CA ASP A 44 6.39 11.13 -6.43
C ASP A 44 7.29 10.98 -5.22
N ASP A 45 7.27 11.95 -4.32
CA ASP A 45 8.12 11.91 -3.14
C ASP A 45 7.40 11.31 -1.94
N ASN A 46 6.10 11.48 -1.85
CA ASN A 46 5.37 11.01 -0.68
C ASN A 46 3.89 10.79 -1.01
N PRO A 47 3.34 9.62 -0.71
CA PRO A 47 1.92 9.38 -0.95
C PRO A 47 1.08 10.02 0.15
N ASP A 48 -0.21 10.21 -0.11
CA ASP A 48 -1.12 10.71 0.91
C ASP A 48 -1.29 9.67 2.02
N TRP A 49 -1.31 8.40 1.67
CA TRP A 49 -1.27 7.31 2.64
C TRP A 49 -0.84 6.04 1.90
N VAL A 50 -0.60 4.97 2.64
CA VAL A 50 -0.19 3.69 2.08
C VAL A 50 -1.26 2.66 2.39
N HIS A 51 -1.74 1.97 1.37
CA HIS A 51 -2.68 0.88 1.54
C HIS A 51 -1.89 -0.42 1.43
N VAL A 52 -2.01 -1.30 2.42
CA VAL A 52 -1.30 -2.57 2.39
C VAL A 52 -2.25 -3.69 2.75
N SER A 53 -2.18 -4.80 2.04
CA SER A 53 -2.99 -5.96 2.33
C SER A 53 -2.11 -7.18 2.55
N TYR A 54 -2.66 -8.15 3.25
CA TYR A 54 -1.95 -9.37 3.61
C TYR A 54 -2.95 -10.54 3.50
N VAL A 55 -2.57 -11.60 2.83
CA VAL A 55 -3.40 -12.78 2.71
C VAL A 55 -2.81 -13.91 3.55
N SER A 56 -1.69 -14.43 3.15
CA SER A 56 -0.95 -15.43 3.89
C SER A 56 0.43 -15.52 3.28
N PRO A 57 1.41 -16.07 3.98
CA PRO A 57 2.76 -16.14 3.41
C PRO A 57 2.81 -16.88 2.07
N GLU A 58 1.95 -17.87 1.87
CA GLU A 58 1.95 -18.63 0.64
C GLU A 58 1.25 -17.90 -0.50
N ASN A 59 0.34 -17.02 -0.21
CA ASN A 59 -0.49 -16.39 -1.22
C ASN A 59 -0.23 -14.90 -1.43
N ASN A 60 0.64 -14.31 -0.65
CA ASN A 60 1.00 -12.92 -0.82
C ASN A 60 1.77 -12.74 -2.12
N ARG A 61 1.39 -11.74 -2.89
CA ARG A 61 1.98 -11.51 -4.20
C ARG A 61 3.11 -10.49 -4.19
N ASN A 62 3.25 -9.74 -3.12
CA ASN A 62 4.24 -8.68 -3.00
C ASN A 62 4.13 -7.67 -4.14
N ARG A 63 2.91 -7.33 -4.51
CA ARG A 63 2.67 -6.39 -5.60
C ARG A 63 2.67 -4.97 -5.10
N CYS A 64 3.33 -4.09 -5.83
CA CYS A 64 3.38 -2.67 -5.52
C CYS A 64 2.69 -1.90 -6.63
N LEU A 65 1.75 -1.04 -6.26
CA LEU A 65 0.99 -0.24 -7.20
C LEU A 65 1.02 1.22 -6.78
N LYS A 66 0.74 2.10 -7.73
CA LYS A 66 0.59 3.51 -7.46
C LYS A 66 -0.79 3.92 -7.92
N ALA A 67 -1.56 4.57 -7.06
CA ALA A 67 -2.87 5.08 -7.40
C ALA A 67 -2.75 6.56 -7.75
N TYR A 68 -3.37 6.98 -8.83
CA TYR A 68 -3.34 8.37 -9.25
C TYR A 68 -4.67 8.75 -9.88
N ARG A 69 -4.91 10.03 -10.04
CA ARG A 69 -6.13 10.50 -10.66
C ARG A 69 -5.87 11.01 -12.05
N GLU A 70 -6.75 10.63 -12.96
CA GLU A 70 -6.66 11.10 -14.31
C GLU A 70 -8.07 11.34 -14.81
N ASN A 71 -8.36 12.56 -15.26
CA ASN A 71 -9.69 12.93 -15.75
C ASN A 71 -10.79 12.61 -14.76
N GLY A 72 -10.52 12.83 -13.47
CA GLY A 72 -11.52 12.59 -12.43
C GLY A 72 -11.71 11.14 -12.04
N LYS A 73 -10.89 10.23 -12.59
CA LYS A 73 -10.99 8.81 -12.27
C LYS A 73 -9.72 8.34 -11.60
N THR A 74 -9.88 7.39 -10.69
CA THR A 74 -8.74 6.77 -10.02
C THR A 74 -8.20 5.66 -10.89
N LYS A 75 -6.89 5.67 -11.13
CA LYS A 75 -6.22 4.65 -11.90
C LYS A 75 -5.05 4.10 -11.13
N TYR A 76 -4.63 2.89 -11.46
CA TYR A 76 -3.55 2.20 -10.79
C TYR A 76 -2.50 1.78 -11.81
N MET A 77 -1.23 1.82 -11.39
CA MET A 77 -0.16 1.32 -12.24
C MET A 77 0.81 0.51 -11.39
N VAL A 78 1.39 -0.51 -11.96
CA VAL A 78 2.37 -1.34 -11.26
C VAL A 78 3.69 -0.60 -11.22
N ILE A 79 4.30 -0.56 -10.06
CA ILE A 79 5.59 0.13 -9.90
C ILE A 79 6.67 -0.75 -9.31
#